data_53673c853ad3b6b7ad5dce4d9f97f8ee
#
_entry.id   53673c853ad3b6b7ad5dce4d9f97f8ee
#
_cell.length_a   1.000
_cell.length_b   1.000
_cell.length_c   1.000
_cell.angle_alpha   90.00
_cell.angle_beta   90.00
_cell.angle_gamma   90.00
#
_symmetry.space_group_name_H-M   'P 1'
#
loop_
_entity.id
_entity.type
_entity.pdbx_description
1 polymer ?
#
loop_
_entity_poly.entity_id
_entity_poly.type
_entity_poly.pdbx_seq_one_letter_code
_entity_poly.pdbx_strand_id
1 'polypeptide(L)'
;GVRFGDRVDTMSEGKFKIKVYDPGALVAAWETFDAASKGAIDSAWTTPGYHAGKYPGLAFMTTVPFGPAISEFLSWKWMGGGNAIRDRVYAKHDLYALDCFSHGPETSGWFKKPITDLEQLKGMKMRFFGLGAKVMSKIGVSTQLLAGADIYPALERGVIDSTEYSMPTNDIKYGFYQIAKNNYFPGWHQQSSVSEFLM
;
A
#
# COMPACT_ATOMS: atom_id res chain seq x y z
N GLY A 1 -8.68 -11.34 -3.63
CA GLY A 1 -9.82 -11.76 -2.75
C GLY A 1 -10.63 -12.87 -3.39
N VAL A 2 -11.26 -12.67 -4.58
CA VAL A 2 -12.23 -13.60 -5.19
C VAL A 2 -11.67 -15.02 -5.31
N ARG A 3 -10.53 -15.22 -5.99
CA ARG A 3 -9.89 -16.55 -6.13
C ARG A 3 -9.58 -17.23 -4.78
N PHE A 4 -9.31 -16.47 -3.74
CA PHE A 4 -9.12 -17.01 -2.40
C PHE A 4 -10.44 -17.50 -1.82
N GLY A 5 -11.51 -16.68 -1.92
CA GLY A 5 -12.84 -17.05 -1.50
C GLY A 5 -13.35 -18.34 -2.18
N ASP A 6 -13.19 -18.45 -3.50
CA ASP A 6 -13.57 -19.63 -4.28
C ASP A 6 -12.84 -20.90 -3.82
N ARG A 7 -11.54 -20.77 -3.50
CA ARG A 7 -10.75 -21.90 -2.98
C ARG A 7 -11.20 -22.33 -1.59
N VAL A 8 -11.47 -21.36 -0.70
CA VAL A 8 -11.97 -21.65 0.65
C VAL A 8 -13.34 -22.35 0.58
N ASP A 9 -14.24 -21.87 -0.28
CA ASP A 9 -15.56 -22.51 -0.50
C ASP A 9 -15.38 -23.95 -0.97
N THR A 10 -14.54 -24.19 -1.98
CA THR A 10 -14.25 -25.54 -2.49
C THR A 10 -13.63 -26.45 -1.43
N MET A 11 -12.61 -25.99 -0.70
CA MET A 11 -11.89 -26.77 0.30
C MET A 11 -12.75 -27.08 1.53
N SER A 12 -13.71 -26.23 1.84
CA SER A 12 -14.66 -26.41 2.95
C SER A 12 -15.94 -27.16 2.55
N GLU A 13 -16.04 -27.63 1.30
CA GLU A 13 -17.25 -28.27 0.76
C GLU A 13 -18.48 -27.37 0.90
N GLY A 14 -18.33 -26.07 0.67
CA GLY A 14 -19.39 -25.08 0.77
C GLY A 14 -19.75 -24.64 2.21
N LYS A 15 -19.03 -25.14 3.22
CA LYS A 15 -19.32 -24.83 4.63
C LYS A 15 -18.82 -23.46 5.06
N PHE A 16 -17.81 -22.92 4.38
CA PHE A 16 -17.25 -21.60 4.67
C PHE A 16 -17.18 -20.76 3.40
N LYS A 17 -17.93 -19.66 3.38
CA LYS A 17 -18.06 -18.77 2.24
C LYS A 17 -17.51 -17.39 2.56
N ILE A 18 -16.67 -16.86 1.69
CA ILE A 18 -16.14 -15.49 1.79
C ILE A 18 -16.80 -14.65 0.71
N LYS A 19 -17.58 -13.66 1.11
CA LYS A 19 -18.12 -12.64 0.21
C LYS A 19 -17.11 -11.51 0.06
N VAL A 20 -16.58 -11.33 -1.14
CA VAL A 20 -15.60 -10.28 -1.44
C VAL A 20 -16.32 -9.06 -1.98
N TYR A 21 -15.98 -7.90 -1.44
CA TYR A 21 -16.48 -6.60 -1.87
C TYR A 21 -15.37 -5.82 -2.57
N ASP A 22 -15.74 -4.93 -3.48
CA ASP A 22 -14.80 -4.06 -4.15
C ASP A 22 -14.14 -3.08 -3.17
N PRO A 23 -12.91 -2.62 -3.45
CA PRO A 23 -12.23 -1.63 -2.62
C PRO A 23 -13.08 -0.38 -2.39
N GLY A 24 -13.24 0.00 -1.13
CA GLY A 24 -14.03 1.17 -0.73
C GLY A 24 -15.54 0.94 -0.63
N ALA A 25 -16.05 -0.24 -1.00
CA ALA A 25 -17.50 -0.50 -0.96
C ALA A 25 -18.08 -0.59 0.47
N LEU A 26 -17.29 -1.05 1.44
CA LEU A 26 -17.70 -1.13 2.84
C LEU A 26 -17.06 -0.04 3.69
N VAL A 27 -15.74 0.09 3.61
CA VAL A 27 -14.94 1.07 4.37
C VAL A 27 -13.77 1.56 3.53
N ALA A 28 -13.24 2.75 3.83
CA ALA A 28 -12.02 3.25 3.19
C ALA A 28 -10.81 2.36 3.52
N ALA A 29 -9.81 2.33 2.64
CA ALA A 29 -8.65 1.43 2.78
C ALA A 29 -7.89 1.62 4.12
N TRP A 30 -7.79 2.84 4.61
CA TRP A 30 -7.13 3.17 5.89
C TRP A 30 -8.01 2.95 7.13
N GLU A 31 -9.29 2.61 6.96
CA GLU A 31 -10.23 2.32 8.05
C GLU A 31 -10.39 0.81 8.30
N THR A 32 -9.84 -0.04 7.43
CA THR A 32 -10.01 -1.49 7.50
C THR A 32 -9.54 -2.10 8.81
N PHE A 33 -8.47 -1.57 9.41
CA PHE A 33 -7.99 -2.00 10.72
C PHE A 33 -9.05 -1.79 11.82
N ASP A 34 -9.56 -0.58 11.93
CA ASP A 34 -10.55 -0.24 12.95
C ASP A 34 -11.88 -0.96 12.71
N ALA A 35 -12.26 -1.14 11.47
CA ALA A 35 -13.48 -1.83 11.11
C ALA A 35 -13.41 -3.33 11.46
N ALA A 36 -12.28 -3.99 11.17
CA ALA A 36 -12.05 -5.38 11.55
C ALA A 36 -11.97 -5.55 13.07
N SER A 37 -11.19 -4.71 13.77
CA SER A 37 -11.08 -4.75 15.24
C SER A 37 -12.41 -4.54 15.97
N LYS A 38 -13.36 -3.83 15.37
CA LYS A 38 -14.70 -3.60 15.93
C LYS A 38 -15.75 -4.61 15.44
N GLY A 39 -15.36 -5.58 14.62
CA GLY A 39 -16.27 -6.55 14.03
C GLY A 39 -17.26 -5.96 13.00
N ALA A 40 -16.97 -4.75 12.47
CA ALA A 40 -17.81 -4.16 11.42
C ALA A 40 -17.58 -4.84 10.05
N ILE A 41 -16.42 -5.45 9.86
CA ILE A 41 -16.08 -6.36 8.77
C ILE A 41 -15.36 -7.57 9.36
N ASP A 42 -15.54 -8.75 8.76
CA ASP A 42 -14.89 -9.97 9.25
C ASP A 42 -13.42 -10.02 8.88
N SER A 43 -13.05 -9.44 7.73
CA SER A 43 -11.68 -9.46 7.23
C SER A 43 -11.43 -8.40 6.15
N ALA A 44 -10.16 -8.08 5.93
CA ALA A 44 -9.73 -7.17 4.88
C ALA A 44 -8.46 -7.65 4.18
N TRP A 45 -8.42 -7.47 2.88
CA TRP A 45 -7.18 -7.54 2.12
C TRP A 45 -6.57 -6.14 2.11
N THR A 46 -5.51 -5.95 2.87
CA THR A 46 -4.98 -4.62 3.16
C THR A 46 -3.44 -4.59 3.19
N THR A 47 -2.91 -3.45 3.51
CA THR A 47 -1.48 -3.19 3.65
C THR A 47 -1.22 -2.56 5.02
N PRO A 48 -0.35 -3.13 5.86
CA PRO A 48 -0.08 -2.61 7.22
C PRO A 48 0.25 -1.13 7.27
N GLY A 49 0.95 -0.64 6.25
CA GLY A 49 1.36 0.77 6.16
C GLY A 49 0.21 1.79 6.10
N TYR A 50 -0.99 1.39 5.68
CA TYR A 50 -2.17 2.28 5.75
C TYR A 50 -2.54 2.66 7.19
N HIS A 51 -2.17 1.82 8.15
CA HIS A 51 -2.48 2.02 9.57
C HIS A 51 -1.35 2.70 10.35
N ALA A 52 -0.25 3.07 9.67
CA ALA A 52 0.94 3.67 10.27
C ALA A 52 0.69 5.04 10.96
N GLY A 53 -0.39 5.72 10.60
CA GLY A 53 -0.82 6.95 11.28
C GLY A 53 -1.16 6.74 12.74
N LYS A 54 -1.78 5.59 13.09
CA LYS A 54 -2.11 5.19 14.45
C LYS A 54 -1.02 4.32 15.09
N TYR A 55 -0.45 3.41 14.30
CA TYR A 55 0.52 2.42 14.73
C TYR A 55 1.80 2.56 13.89
N PRO A 56 2.70 3.49 14.22
CA PRO A 56 3.86 3.83 13.38
C PRO A 56 4.76 2.64 13.03
N GLY A 57 4.83 1.63 13.90
CA GLY A 57 5.58 0.39 13.64
C GLY A 57 5.07 -0.42 12.46
N LEU A 58 3.79 -0.30 12.09
CA LEU A 58 3.21 -1.03 10.96
C LEU A 58 3.71 -0.52 9.60
N ALA A 59 4.26 0.70 9.54
CA ALA A 59 4.90 1.19 8.33
C ALA A 59 6.03 0.25 7.87
N PHE A 60 6.80 -0.30 8.80
CA PHE A 60 7.93 -1.20 8.53
C PHE A 60 7.48 -2.60 8.08
N MET A 61 6.22 -2.95 8.27
CA MET A 61 5.68 -4.27 7.91
C MET A 61 5.29 -4.37 6.44
N THR A 62 5.17 -3.24 5.76
CA THR A 62 4.85 -3.17 4.33
C THR A 62 6.10 -3.01 3.49
N THR A 63 6.88 -1.98 3.76
CA THR A 63 8.06 -1.58 2.99
C THR A 63 8.91 -0.58 3.76
N VAL A 64 10.18 -0.46 3.36
CA VAL A 64 11.12 0.51 3.94
C VAL A 64 11.87 1.22 2.81
N PRO A 65 11.96 2.57 2.81
CA PRO A 65 12.80 3.30 1.87
C PRO A 65 14.25 2.80 1.91
N PHE A 66 14.84 2.55 0.73
CA PHE A 66 16.16 1.93 0.57
C PHE A 66 16.29 0.57 1.27
N GLY A 67 15.17 -0.10 1.50
CA GLY A 67 15.09 -1.36 2.22
C GLY A 67 15.54 -2.56 1.39
N PRO A 68 15.40 -3.77 1.97
CA PRO A 68 15.83 -5.00 1.34
C PRO A 68 14.96 -5.39 0.14
N ALA A 69 15.49 -6.26 -0.71
CA ALA A 69 14.71 -6.94 -1.74
C ALA A 69 13.67 -7.88 -1.10
N ILE A 70 12.70 -8.31 -1.90
CA ILE A 70 11.54 -9.08 -1.39
C ILE A 70 11.93 -10.37 -0.66
N SER A 71 12.93 -11.10 -1.14
CA SER A 71 13.40 -12.33 -0.50
C SER A 71 13.97 -12.10 0.91
N GLU A 72 14.76 -11.06 1.07
CA GLU A 72 15.35 -10.67 2.35
C GLU A 72 14.28 -10.13 3.30
N PHE A 73 13.35 -9.34 2.78
CA PHE A 73 12.25 -8.79 3.56
C PHE A 73 11.33 -9.90 4.10
N LEU A 74 10.96 -10.88 3.26
CA LEU A 74 10.18 -12.04 3.69
C LEU A 74 10.95 -12.91 4.67
N SER A 75 12.27 -13.10 4.48
CA SER A 75 13.11 -13.84 5.42
C SER A 75 13.09 -13.17 6.80
N TRP A 76 13.22 -11.84 6.86
CA TRP A 76 13.08 -11.10 8.11
C TRP A 76 11.68 -11.25 8.71
N LYS A 77 10.63 -11.10 7.90
CA LYS A 77 9.26 -11.24 8.39
C LYS A 77 8.99 -12.60 9.01
N TRP A 78 9.39 -13.68 8.34
CA TRP A 78 9.04 -15.04 8.75
C TRP A 78 10.04 -15.67 9.73
N MET A 79 11.33 -15.37 9.58
CA MET A 79 12.41 -16.01 10.34
C MET A 79 13.13 -15.03 11.29
N GLY A 80 13.13 -13.73 10.97
CA GLY A 80 13.83 -12.68 11.71
C GLY A 80 12.97 -11.97 12.78
N GLY A 81 11.75 -12.44 13.01
CA GLY A 81 10.88 -11.89 14.07
C GLY A 81 9.96 -10.75 13.62
N GLY A 82 9.97 -10.37 12.33
CA GLY A 82 9.11 -9.29 11.80
C GLY A 82 7.62 -9.54 12.07
N ASN A 83 7.11 -10.73 11.73
CA ASN A 83 5.72 -11.08 12.00
C ASN A 83 5.39 -11.12 13.49
N ALA A 84 6.30 -11.58 14.35
CA ALA A 84 6.08 -11.55 15.79
C ALA A 84 5.95 -10.12 16.35
N ILE A 85 6.62 -9.14 15.74
CA ILE A 85 6.44 -7.71 16.08
C ILE A 85 5.06 -7.23 15.65
N ARG A 86 4.64 -7.52 14.42
CA ARG A 86 3.30 -7.20 13.90
C ARG A 86 2.20 -7.80 14.77
N ASP A 87 2.31 -9.08 15.04
CA ASP A 87 1.28 -9.84 15.76
C ASP A 87 1.09 -9.33 17.20
N ARG A 88 2.16 -8.85 17.86
CA ARG A 88 2.03 -8.16 19.15
C ARG A 88 1.25 -6.84 19.10
N VAL A 89 1.30 -6.14 17.97
CA VAL A 89 0.47 -4.95 17.76
C VAL A 89 -0.97 -5.37 17.57
N TYR A 90 -1.22 -6.32 16.68
CA TYR A 90 -2.56 -6.76 16.30
C TYR A 90 -3.31 -7.46 17.41
N ALA A 91 -2.64 -8.29 18.21
CA ALA A 91 -3.26 -8.96 19.36
C ALA A 91 -3.86 -8.00 20.41
N LYS A 92 -3.38 -6.76 20.50
CA LYS A 92 -3.98 -5.74 21.39
C LYS A 92 -5.33 -5.22 20.88
N HIS A 93 -5.71 -5.59 19.68
CA HIS A 93 -6.91 -5.14 18.98
C HIS A 93 -7.78 -6.30 18.53
N ASP A 94 -7.52 -7.50 19.08
CA ASP A 94 -8.19 -8.75 18.72
C ASP A 94 -8.11 -9.07 17.22
N LEU A 95 -6.96 -8.70 16.61
CA LEU A 95 -6.71 -8.90 15.18
C LEU A 95 -5.61 -9.93 14.96
N TYR A 96 -5.71 -10.62 13.84
CA TYR A 96 -4.71 -11.53 13.30
C TYR A 96 -4.48 -11.25 11.82
N ALA A 97 -3.27 -11.48 11.32
CA ALA A 97 -2.96 -11.26 9.92
C ALA A 97 -2.06 -12.33 9.32
N LEU A 98 -2.30 -12.64 8.06
CA LEU A 98 -1.47 -13.51 7.23
C LEU A 98 -0.86 -12.70 6.09
N ASP A 99 0.45 -12.84 5.86
CA ASP A 99 1.07 -12.29 4.65
C ASP A 99 0.49 -13.00 3.42
N CYS A 100 -0.12 -12.28 2.51
CA CYS A 100 -0.89 -12.88 1.42
C CYS A 100 -0.50 -12.42 0.02
N PHE A 101 0.25 -11.36 -0.09
CA PHE A 101 0.72 -10.83 -1.36
C PHE A 101 2.04 -10.09 -1.18
N SER A 102 2.96 -10.28 -2.12
CA SER A 102 4.21 -9.54 -2.17
C SER A 102 4.58 -9.22 -3.60
N HIS A 103 5.29 -8.12 -3.80
CA HIS A 103 5.82 -7.74 -5.11
C HIS A 103 7.18 -7.05 -4.98
N GLY A 104 7.87 -6.95 -6.11
CA GLY A 104 9.14 -6.27 -6.24
C GLY A 104 8.99 -4.73 -6.26
N PRO A 105 10.01 -4.03 -6.80
CA PRO A 105 10.06 -2.57 -6.75
C PRO A 105 8.84 -1.90 -7.37
N GLU A 106 8.40 -0.83 -6.74
CA GLU A 106 7.42 0.10 -7.30
C GLU A 106 8.10 1.22 -8.10
N THR A 107 7.33 2.10 -8.73
CA THR A 107 7.87 3.28 -9.41
C THR A 107 8.26 4.35 -8.39
N SER A 108 9.31 5.14 -8.66
CA SER A 108 9.58 6.37 -7.88
C SER A 108 8.47 7.40 -8.06
N GLY A 109 7.79 7.34 -9.18
CA GLY A 109 6.60 8.15 -9.46
C GLY A 109 6.38 8.44 -10.94
N TRP A 110 5.22 9.01 -11.19
CA TRP A 110 4.73 9.54 -12.45
C TRP A 110 4.62 11.05 -12.35
N PHE A 111 5.24 11.76 -13.28
CA PHE A 111 5.36 13.21 -13.26
C PHE A 111 4.87 13.83 -14.57
N LYS A 112 4.19 14.98 -14.49
CA LYS A 112 3.75 15.74 -15.68
C LYS A 112 4.93 16.30 -16.49
N LYS A 113 6.03 16.64 -15.81
CA LYS A 113 7.28 17.14 -16.41
C LYS A 113 8.46 16.26 -15.98
N PRO A 114 9.54 16.17 -16.77
CA PRO A 114 10.75 15.50 -16.33
C PRO A 114 11.31 16.15 -15.07
N ILE A 115 11.82 15.30 -14.16
CA ILE A 115 12.51 15.73 -12.93
C ILE A 115 14.00 15.44 -13.11
N THR A 116 14.80 16.47 -13.17
CA THR A 116 16.26 16.37 -13.35
C THR A 116 17.01 16.92 -12.16
N ASP A 117 16.31 17.59 -11.23
CA ASP A 117 16.88 18.19 -10.02
C ASP A 117 15.87 18.07 -8.87
N LEU A 118 16.37 17.88 -7.64
CA LEU A 118 15.54 17.80 -6.43
C LEU A 118 14.81 19.12 -6.12
N GLU A 119 15.36 20.25 -6.53
CA GLU A 119 14.71 21.58 -6.34
C GLU A 119 13.36 21.64 -7.06
N GLN A 120 13.21 20.93 -8.18
CA GLN A 120 11.95 20.86 -8.94
C GLN A 120 10.82 20.15 -8.18
N LEU A 121 11.16 19.39 -7.14
CA LEU A 121 10.17 18.69 -6.28
C LEU A 121 9.58 19.61 -5.21
N LYS A 122 10.25 20.71 -4.86
CA LYS A 122 9.78 21.63 -3.81
C LYS A 122 8.43 22.24 -4.15
N GLY A 123 7.49 22.13 -3.22
CA GLY A 123 6.12 22.62 -3.38
C GLY A 123 5.21 21.77 -4.30
N MET A 124 5.75 20.72 -4.94
CA MET A 124 4.98 19.82 -5.78
C MET A 124 3.97 19.07 -4.92
N LYS A 125 2.71 19.02 -5.36
CA LYS A 125 1.66 18.23 -4.73
C LYS A 125 1.73 16.80 -5.26
N MET A 126 2.06 15.84 -4.40
CA MET A 126 2.27 14.47 -4.81
C MET A 126 1.47 13.50 -3.93
N ARG A 127 0.76 12.58 -4.54
CA ARG A 127 0.31 11.39 -3.81
C ARG A 127 1.51 10.52 -3.50
N PHE A 128 1.71 10.24 -2.20
CA PHE A 128 2.81 9.40 -1.77
C PHE A 128 2.43 8.56 -0.55
N PHE A 129 2.90 7.29 -0.51
CA PHE A 129 2.56 6.32 0.51
C PHE A 129 3.66 6.17 1.58
N GLY A 130 3.23 5.91 2.82
CA GLY A 130 4.06 5.34 3.88
C GLY A 130 5.26 6.20 4.30
N LEU A 131 6.38 5.54 4.58
CA LEU A 131 7.61 6.21 5.02
C LEU A 131 8.23 7.07 3.92
N GLY A 132 8.04 6.70 2.65
CA GLY A 132 8.49 7.50 1.51
C GLY A 132 7.86 8.89 1.50
N ALA A 133 6.58 9.01 1.86
CA ALA A 133 5.91 10.31 2.01
C ALA A 133 6.63 11.22 3.03
N LYS A 134 7.09 10.65 4.15
CA LYS A 134 7.84 11.41 5.16
C LYS A 134 9.18 11.91 4.64
N VAL A 135 9.87 11.10 3.83
CA VAL A 135 11.13 11.52 3.18
C VAL A 135 10.86 12.65 2.20
N MET A 136 9.87 12.49 1.32
CA MET A 136 9.50 13.50 0.32
C MET A 136 9.06 14.82 0.97
N SER A 137 8.32 14.77 2.06
CA SER A 137 7.94 15.98 2.81
C SER A 137 9.17 16.74 3.37
N LYS A 138 10.22 16.02 3.79
CA LYS A 138 11.46 16.66 4.29
C LYS A 138 12.24 17.41 3.20
N ILE A 139 12.11 17.02 1.95
CA ILE A 139 12.70 17.72 0.80
C ILE A 139 11.76 18.75 0.16
N GLY A 140 10.63 19.02 0.82
CA GLY A 140 9.73 20.12 0.44
C GLY A 140 8.55 19.73 -0.46
N VAL A 141 8.31 18.43 -0.68
CA VAL A 141 7.13 17.96 -1.42
C VAL A 141 5.89 18.03 -0.52
N SER A 142 4.77 18.51 -1.05
CA SER A 142 3.47 18.47 -0.39
C SER A 142 2.82 17.11 -0.63
N THR A 143 3.03 16.17 0.31
CA THR A 143 2.54 14.80 0.16
C THR A 143 1.13 14.61 0.73
N GLN A 144 0.33 13.79 0.07
CA GLN A 144 -0.97 13.34 0.56
C GLN A 144 -1.21 11.88 0.19
N LEU A 145 -1.96 11.16 1.00
CA LEU A 145 -2.37 9.79 0.73
C LEU A 145 -3.74 9.79 0.04
N LEU A 146 -3.83 9.12 -1.12
CA LEU A 146 -5.09 8.85 -1.82
C LEU A 146 -5.19 7.36 -2.10
N ALA A 147 -6.40 6.82 -2.10
CA ALA A 147 -6.68 5.48 -2.60
C ALA A 147 -6.45 5.40 -4.12
N GLY A 148 -6.09 4.20 -4.63
CA GLY A 148 -5.73 4.03 -6.04
C GLY A 148 -6.75 4.58 -7.03
N ALA A 149 -8.05 4.35 -6.78
CA ALA A 149 -9.13 4.82 -7.63
C ALA A 149 -9.26 6.37 -7.68
N ASP A 150 -8.79 7.07 -6.65
CA ASP A 150 -8.90 8.53 -6.54
C ASP A 150 -7.73 9.27 -7.20
N ILE A 151 -6.65 8.54 -7.54
CA ILE A 151 -5.41 9.15 -8.07
C ILE A 151 -5.62 9.78 -9.44
N TYR A 152 -6.19 9.02 -10.39
CA TYR A 152 -6.39 9.51 -11.75
C TYR A 152 -7.27 10.78 -11.78
N PRO A 153 -8.46 10.81 -11.12
CA PRO A 153 -9.26 12.02 -11.04
C PRO A 153 -8.53 13.20 -10.35
N ALA A 154 -7.67 12.92 -9.36
CA ALA A 154 -6.91 13.97 -8.69
C ALA A 154 -5.81 14.56 -9.60
N LEU A 155 -5.12 13.73 -10.39
CA LEU A 155 -4.17 14.16 -11.42
C LEU A 155 -4.84 14.99 -12.50
N GLU A 156 -6.00 14.52 -13.00
CA GLU A 156 -6.76 15.17 -14.06
C GLU A 156 -7.23 16.57 -13.64
N ARG A 157 -7.76 16.69 -12.44
CA ARG A 157 -8.25 17.97 -11.89
C ARG A 157 -7.13 18.88 -11.38
N GLY A 158 -5.88 18.43 -11.36
CA GLY A 158 -4.74 19.22 -10.84
C GLY A 158 -4.74 19.35 -9.31
N VAL A 159 -5.45 18.50 -8.59
CA VAL A 159 -5.37 18.40 -7.12
C VAL A 159 -3.98 17.93 -6.70
N ILE A 160 -3.41 17.01 -7.48
CA ILE A 160 -2.02 16.58 -7.40
C ILE A 160 -1.31 16.81 -8.74
N ASP A 161 0.01 17.03 -8.67
CA ASP A 161 0.88 17.23 -9.83
C ASP A 161 1.55 15.94 -10.29
N SER A 162 1.74 15.00 -9.33
CA SER A 162 2.46 13.75 -9.52
C SER A 162 1.96 12.69 -8.54
N THR A 163 2.30 11.45 -8.80
CA THR A 163 1.94 10.30 -7.95
C THR A 163 2.97 9.20 -8.03
N GLU A 164 3.15 8.44 -6.98
CA GLU A 164 3.55 7.03 -7.01
C GLU A 164 2.35 6.18 -6.61
N TYR A 165 2.37 4.89 -6.91
CA TYR A 165 1.29 4.01 -6.46
C TYR A 165 1.72 2.54 -6.37
N SER A 166 2.22 1.97 -7.46
CA SER A 166 2.55 0.53 -7.50
C SER A 166 3.62 0.23 -8.56
N MET A 167 3.66 -1.01 -9.01
CA MET A 167 4.49 -1.43 -10.14
C MET A 167 3.98 -0.82 -11.46
N PRO A 168 4.87 -0.58 -12.45
CA PRO A 168 4.48 -0.01 -13.74
C PRO A 168 3.32 -0.71 -14.42
N THR A 169 3.26 -2.05 -14.34
CA THR A 169 2.19 -2.88 -14.92
C THR A 169 0.82 -2.65 -14.29
N ASN A 170 0.77 -2.26 -13.02
CA ASN A 170 -0.46 -1.89 -12.34
C ASN A 170 -0.84 -0.44 -12.66
N ASP A 171 0.12 0.46 -12.57
CA ASP A 171 -0.09 1.90 -12.78
C ASP A 171 -0.60 2.22 -14.19
N ILE A 172 -0.15 1.46 -15.20
CA ILE A 172 -0.68 1.55 -16.57
C ILE A 172 -2.19 1.28 -16.62
N LYS A 173 -2.69 0.32 -15.83
CA LYS A 173 -4.13 0.01 -15.79
C LYS A 173 -4.95 1.15 -15.18
N TYR A 174 -4.36 1.94 -14.30
CA TYR A 174 -4.97 3.16 -13.75
C TYR A 174 -4.88 4.38 -14.68
N GLY A 175 -4.12 4.28 -15.77
CA GLY A 175 -4.03 5.32 -16.78
C GLY A 175 -3.17 6.53 -16.43
N PHE A 176 -2.33 6.47 -15.40
CA PHE A 176 -1.53 7.63 -14.94
C PHE A 176 -0.67 8.22 -16.03
N TYR A 177 -0.13 7.38 -16.94
CA TYR A 177 0.69 7.79 -18.08
C TYR A 177 -0.01 8.75 -19.05
N GLN A 178 -1.34 8.79 -19.05
CA GLN A 178 -2.11 9.69 -19.95
C GLN A 178 -1.93 11.15 -19.52
N ILE A 179 -1.73 11.39 -18.23
CA ILE A 179 -1.62 12.73 -17.64
C ILE A 179 -0.18 13.03 -17.21
N ALA A 180 0.45 12.09 -16.50
CA ALA A 180 1.81 12.18 -15.99
C ALA A 180 2.72 11.24 -16.79
N LYS A 181 3.34 11.79 -17.87
CA LYS A 181 4.01 11.00 -18.92
C LYS A 181 5.43 10.55 -18.58
N ASN A 182 6.01 11.06 -17.51
CA ASN A 182 7.39 10.78 -17.13
C ASN A 182 7.39 9.83 -15.93
N ASN A 183 7.81 8.59 -16.15
CA ASN A 183 7.92 7.56 -15.11
C ASN A 183 9.38 7.31 -14.73
N TYR A 184 9.63 7.19 -13.43
CA TYR A 184 10.94 6.83 -12.90
C TYR A 184 10.87 5.48 -12.18
N PHE A 185 11.65 4.52 -12.65
CA PHE A 185 11.70 3.16 -12.15
C PHE A 185 13.14 2.64 -12.13
N PRO A 186 13.55 1.82 -11.16
CA PRO A 186 12.81 1.41 -9.96
C PRO A 186 12.69 2.50 -8.91
N GLY A 187 11.70 2.34 -8.01
CA GLY A 187 11.50 3.27 -6.91
C GLY A 187 12.48 3.03 -5.76
N TRP A 188 13.00 4.09 -5.19
CA TRP A 188 13.89 4.08 -4.02
C TRP A 188 13.14 3.80 -2.72
N HIS A 189 11.85 4.08 -2.68
CA HIS A 189 11.03 4.08 -1.47
C HIS A 189 10.37 2.72 -1.16
N GLN A 190 10.17 1.90 -2.18
CA GLN A 190 9.58 0.56 -2.09
C GLN A 190 10.31 -0.42 -3.00
N GLN A 191 11.39 -1.02 -2.48
CA GLN A 191 12.13 -2.09 -3.17
C GLN A 191 11.36 -3.41 -3.16
N SER A 192 10.50 -3.55 -2.17
CA SER A 192 9.56 -4.66 -2.02
C SER A 192 8.35 -4.19 -1.23
N SER A 193 7.23 -4.85 -1.39
CA SER A 193 6.03 -4.57 -0.61
C SER A 193 5.32 -5.86 -0.24
N VAL A 194 4.76 -5.89 0.97
CA VAL A 194 3.99 -7.02 1.48
C VAL A 194 2.62 -6.52 1.93
N SER A 195 1.59 -7.20 1.44
CA SER A 195 0.21 -7.02 1.87
C SER A 195 -0.27 -8.22 2.68
N GLU A 196 -1.33 -8.03 3.40
CA GLU A 196 -1.85 -9.02 4.33
C GLU A 196 -3.36 -9.24 4.18
N PHE A 197 -3.79 -10.39 4.64
CA PHE A 197 -5.18 -10.71 4.94
C PHE A 197 -5.36 -10.53 6.44
N LEU A 198 -6.04 -9.47 6.82
CA LEU A 198 -6.33 -9.07 8.19
C LEU A 198 -7.71 -9.59 8.59
N MET A 199 -7.82 -10.20 9.78
CA MET A 199 -9.07 -10.74 10.31
C MET A 199 -9.11 -10.58 11.84
#